data_2215a180d2977bd8a0c7082f516df457
#
_entry.id   2215a180d2977bd8a0c7082f516df457
#
_cell.length_a   1.000
_cell.length_b   1.000
_cell.length_c   1.000
_cell.angle_alpha   90.00
_cell.angle_beta   90.00
_cell.angle_gamma   90.00
#
_symmetry.space_group_name_H-M   'P 1'
#
loop_
_entity.id
_entity.type
_entity.pdbx_description
1 polymer ?
#
loop_
_entity_poly.entity_id
_entity_poly.type
_entity_poly.pdbx_seq_one_letter_code
_entity_poly.pdbx_strand_id
1 'polypeptide(L)'
;MKNLRLWLYVVLLAVAVCAMVALRHCDGGAIPLQPQTSSPQKSGGDTIDVAIEYSPGSYYTYADTLGGLNYDLLRLVAKRMHRPIKFHSVVTLSKALSQLNAGTYDLLAGQFPLTAEDQQQYLFTDEVTLDKQVLVQRIDSKGKVKVHTQLDLAKKMVWIVNGSPMRRRVEALSREIGDTIFIKTENSYGPEQLFLKVVTGEIEFAVINSHIARSLAKKYKGKVDVSRDISFSQFQAWVLKKSNTRLCHQINAQIKAIKADSIAYQALLRRYS
;
A
#
# COMPACT_ATOMS: atom_id res chain seq x y z
N MET A 1 51.33 30.31 -34.55
CA MET A 1 51.02 29.82 -33.19
C MET A 1 49.53 29.80 -32.84
N LYS A 2 48.67 30.66 -33.41
CA LYS A 2 47.21 30.63 -33.16
C LYS A 2 46.52 29.37 -33.69
N ASN A 3 46.90 28.86 -34.85
CA ASN A 3 46.21 27.68 -35.45
C ASN A 3 46.54 26.37 -34.73
N LEU A 4 47.70 26.27 -34.07
CA LEU A 4 48.11 25.08 -33.30
C LEU A 4 47.23 24.94 -32.03
N ARG A 5 46.92 26.08 -31.38
CA ARG A 5 46.03 26.07 -30.20
C ARG A 5 44.56 25.73 -30.58
N LEU A 6 44.10 26.22 -31.71
CA LEU A 6 42.75 25.89 -32.22
C LEU A 6 42.65 24.39 -32.52
N TRP A 7 43.64 23.81 -33.14
CA TRP A 7 43.67 22.38 -33.45
C TRP A 7 43.70 21.51 -32.16
N LEU A 8 44.40 21.96 -31.13
CA LEU A 8 44.47 21.30 -29.83
C LEU A 8 43.09 21.29 -29.12
N TYR A 9 42.32 22.36 -29.21
CA TYR A 9 40.98 22.39 -28.68
C TYR A 9 40.01 21.50 -29.45
N VAL A 10 40.14 21.39 -30.76
CA VAL A 10 39.31 20.50 -31.58
C VAL A 10 39.58 19.02 -31.24
N VAL A 11 40.85 18.68 -31.06
CA VAL A 11 41.24 17.31 -30.65
C VAL A 11 40.71 16.99 -29.25
N LEU A 12 40.84 17.92 -28.30
CA LEU A 12 40.32 17.76 -26.93
C LEU A 12 38.79 17.60 -26.92
N LEU A 13 38.09 18.37 -27.74
CA LEU A 13 36.62 18.25 -27.89
C LEU A 13 36.23 16.88 -28.48
N ALA A 14 36.94 16.42 -29.49
CA ALA A 14 36.73 15.11 -30.11
C ALA A 14 36.97 13.97 -29.10
N VAL A 15 38.00 14.04 -28.29
CA VAL A 15 38.30 13.08 -27.24
C VAL A 15 37.20 13.09 -26.16
N ALA A 16 36.73 14.27 -25.74
CA ALA A 16 35.62 14.40 -24.78
C ALA A 16 34.32 13.80 -25.30
N VAL A 17 34.01 14.03 -26.58
CA VAL A 17 32.80 13.45 -27.23
C VAL A 17 32.93 11.92 -27.35
N CYS A 18 34.08 11.41 -27.75
CA CYS A 18 34.35 9.97 -27.79
C CYS A 18 34.26 9.33 -26.39
N ALA A 19 34.77 10.00 -25.35
CA ALA A 19 34.66 9.53 -23.98
C ALA A 19 33.19 9.52 -23.49
N MET A 20 32.40 10.54 -23.83
CA MET A 20 30.96 10.55 -23.53
C MET A 20 30.19 9.46 -24.27
N VAL A 21 30.54 9.18 -25.53
CA VAL A 21 29.89 8.08 -26.29
C VAL A 21 30.33 6.72 -25.74
N ALA A 22 31.60 6.55 -25.38
CA ALA A 22 32.08 5.33 -24.74
C ALA A 22 31.45 5.08 -23.38
N LEU A 23 31.29 6.12 -22.55
CA LEU A 23 30.57 6.04 -21.26
C LEU A 23 29.07 5.70 -21.44
N ARG A 24 28.44 6.19 -22.49
CA ARG A 24 27.05 5.78 -22.82
C ARG A 24 26.95 4.31 -23.27
N HIS A 25 28.00 3.75 -23.85
CA HIS A 25 28.03 2.33 -24.23
C HIS A 25 28.45 1.42 -23.07
N CYS A 26 29.12 1.96 -22.04
CA CYS A 26 29.47 1.22 -20.83
C CYS A 26 28.39 1.26 -19.73
N ASP A 27 27.32 2.06 -19.88
CA ASP A 27 26.14 1.99 -19.03
C ASP A 27 25.25 0.78 -19.43
N GLY A 28 25.89 -0.38 -19.48
CA GLY A 28 25.23 -1.66 -19.47
C GLY A 28 24.69 -1.89 -18.06
N GLY A 29 23.41 -1.51 -17.81
CA GLY A 29 22.73 -1.93 -16.60
C GLY A 29 21.99 -0.88 -15.80
N ALA A 30 21.60 0.25 -16.36
CA ALA A 30 20.45 0.95 -15.82
C ALA A 30 19.24 0.03 -16.03
N ILE A 31 18.85 -0.67 -14.96
CA ILE A 31 17.55 -1.36 -14.93
C ILE A 31 16.51 -0.26 -15.15
N PRO A 32 15.81 -0.23 -16.30
CA PRO A 32 14.73 0.71 -16.47
C PRO A 32 13.70 0.37 -15.39
N LEU A 33 13.41 1.29 -14.49
CA LEU A 33 12.19 1.31 -13.71
C LEU A 33 11.02 1.56 -14.67
N GLN A 34 10.86 0.71 -15.67
CA GLN A 34 9.60 0.59 -16.38
C GLN A 34 8.63 -0.06 -15.41
N PRO A 35 7.47 0.57 -15.14
CA PRO A 35 6.38 -0.17 -14.55
C PRO A 35 6.13 -1.35 -15.50
N GLN A 36 6.43 -2.55 -15.04
CA GLN A 36 6.18 -3.76 -15.83
C GLN A 36 4.67 -3.85 -16.08
N THR A 37 4.26 -3.40 -17.24
CA THR A 37 2.89 -3.57 -17.78
C THR A 37 2.66 -5.00 -18.30
N SER A 38 3.58 -5.93 -18.06
CA SER A 38 3.33 -7.34 -18.26
C SER A 38 2.28 -7.78 -17.25
N SER A 39 1.13 -8.24 -17.73
CA SER A 39 0.15 -8.92 -16.89
C SER A 39 0.87 -9.99 -16.08
N PRO A 40 0.74 -9.99 -14.74
CA PRO A 40 1.44 -10.98 -13.94
C PRO A 40 0.99 -12.37 -14.36
N GLN A 41 1.93 -13.17 -14.82
CA GLN A 41 1.67 -14.56 -15.21
C GLN A 41 1.73 -15.40 -13.94
N LYS A 42 0.69 -16.22 -13.73
CA LYS A 42 0.62 -17.12 -12.59
C LYS A 42 1.82 -18.08 -12.59
N SER A 43 2.47 -18.22 -11.44
CA SER A 43 3.55 -19.19 -11.26
C SER A 43 2.98 -20.61 -11.31
N GLY A 44 3.65 -21.50 -11.98
CA GLY A 44 3.25 -22.91 -12.03
C GLY A 44 3.64 -23.67 -10.77
N GLY A 45 3.00 -24.80 -10.51
CA GLY A 45 3.38 -25.74 -9.46
C GLY A 45 2.85 -25.37 -8.06
N ASP A 46 3.66 -25.60 -7.03
CA ASP A 46 3.29 -25.43 -5.61
C ASP A 46 3.50 -24.02 -5.06
N THR A 47 3.91 -23.07 -5.90
CA THR A 47 4.13 -21.67 -5.53
C THR A 47 2.80 -20.94 -5.34
N ILE A 48 2.69 -20.14 -4.28
CA ILE A 48 1.54 -19.27 -4.02
C ILE A 48 1.82 -17.87 -4.58
N ASP A 49 1.02 -17.42 -5.54
CA ASP A 49 1.10 -16.06 -6.08
C ASP A 49 0.31 -15.09 -5.21
N VAL A 50 1.02 -14.20 -4.52
CA VAL A 50 0.44 -13.24 -3.58
C VAL A 50 0.56 -11.82 -4.12
N ALA A 51 -0.57 -11.19 -4.41
CA ALA A 51 -0.62 -9.73 -4.55
C ALA A 51 -0.49 -9.11 -3.15
N ILE A 52 0.45 -8.19 -2.97
CA ILE A 52 0.67 -7.53 -1.69
C ILE A 52 0.61 -6.01 -1.86
N GLU A 53 -0.21 -5.35 -1.04
CA GLU A 53 -0.38 -3.91 -1.09
C GLU A 53 0.93 -3.20 -0.72
N TYR A 54 1.41 -2.36 -1.65
CA TYR A 54 2.57 -1.51 -1.38
C TYR A 54 2.14 -0.33 -0.51
N SER A 55 2.45 -0.40 0.77
CA SER A 55 2.14 0.65 1.73
C SER A 55 3.04 0.54 2.96
N PRO A 56 3.26 1.65 3.70
CA PRO A 56 3.97 1.63 4.97
C PRO A 56 3.34 0.64 5.95
N GLY A 57 4.14 -0.27 6.47
CA GLY A 57 3.70 -1.30 7.41
C GLY A 57 3.14 -2.57 6.76
N SER A 58 2.66 -2.56 5.50
CA SER A 58 2.18 -3.76 4.80
C SER A 58 3.31 -4.46 4.03
N TYR A 59 3.82 -3.77 2.99
CA TYR A 59 4.97 -4.19 2.19
C TYR A 59 5.67 -2.94 1.65
N TYR A 60 6.95 -2.83 1.89
CA TYR A 60 7.78 -1.72 1.40
C TYR A 60 9.22 -2.16 1.19
N THR A 61 9.95 -1.37 0.40
CA THR A 61 11.39 -1.51 0.21
C THR A 61 12.09 -0.32 0.85
N TYR A 62 13.07 -0.58 1.71
CA TYR A 62 13.95 0.44 2.27
C TYR A 62 15.39 0.04 2.00
N ALA A 63 16.09 0.83 1.19
CA ALA A 63 17.35 0.42 0.58
C ALA A 63 17.17 -0.96 -0.10
N ASP A 64 18.00 -1.94 0.20
CA ASP A 64 17.90 -3.30 -0.35
C ASP A 64 17.10 -4.26 0.54
N THR A 65 16.41 -3.75 1.56
CA THR A 65 15.67 -4.59 2.51
C THR A 65 14.18 -4.50 2.25
N LEU A 66 13.56 -5.67 2.08
CA LEU A 66 12.10 -5.80 2.04
C LEU A 66 11.56 -5.89 3.46
N GLY A 67 10.49 -5.19 3.75
CA GLY A 67 9.83 -5.19 5.05
C GLY A 67 8.32 -4.99 4.95
N GLY A 68 7.65 -5.08 6.08
CA GLY A 68 6.23 -4.88 6.25
C GLY A 68 5.57 -6.02 6.99
N LEU A 69 4.53 -5.70 7.75
CA LEU A 69 3.85 -6.68 8.60
C LEU A 69 3.26 -7.84 7.79
N ASN A 70 2.54 -7.52 6.71
CA ASN A 70 1.95 -8.57 5.86
C ASN A 70 3.04 -9.41 5.18
N TYR A 71 4.14 -8.77 4.76
CA TYR A 71 5.27 -9.47 4.15
C TYR A 71 5.92 -10.45 5.12
N ASP A 72 6.29 -10.01 6.33
CA ASP A 72 6.95 -10.85 7.32
C ASP A 72 6.03 -11.97 7.79
N LEU A 73 4.74 -11.69 8.00
CA LEU A 73 3.77 -12.70 8.41
C LEU A 73 3.56 -13.76 7.32
N LEU A 74 3.46 -13.36 6.06
CA LEU A 74 3.36 -14.29 4.92
C LEU A 74 4.62 -15.14 4.74
N ARG A 75 5.81 -14.58 5.00
CA ARG A 75 7.05 -15.38 5.01
C ARG A 75 7.03 -16.46 6.10
N LEU A 76 6.50 -16.14 7.28
CA LEU A 76 6.33 -17.14 8.34
C LEU A 76 5.32 -18.23 7.92
N VAL A 77 4.20 -17.84 7.32
CA VAL A 77 3.20 -18.77 6.76
C VAL A 77 3.84 -19.68 5.70
N ALA A 78 4.56 -19.10 4.73
CA ALA A 78 5.26 -19.85 3.68
C ALA A 78 6.23 -20.89 4.23
N LYS A 79 7.06 -20.47 5.21
CA LYS A 79 8.03 -21.32 5.87
C LYS A 79 7.36 -22.52 6.57
N ARG A 80 6.24 -22.27 7.27
CA ARG A 80 5.50 -23.33 7.99
C ARG A 80 4.72 -24.26 7.06
N MET A 81 4.26 -23.74 5.91
CA MET A 81 3.59 -24.55 4.88
C MET A 81 4.57 -25.33 4.01
N HIS A 82 5.87 -25.05 4.09
CA HIS A 82 6.89 -25.54 3.15
C HIS A 82 6.53 -25.27 1.70
N ARG A 83 5.88 -24.11 1.43
CA ARG A 83 5.47 -23.68 0.10
C ARG A 83 6.05 -22.32 -0.20
N PRO A 84 6.70 -22.12 -1.38
CA PRO A 84 7.22 -20.82 -1.76
C PRO A 84 6.09 -19.84 -2.04
N ILE A 85 6.31 -18.59 -1.68
CA ILE A 85 5.44 -17.46 -2.06
C ILE A 85 6.18 -16.57 -3.05
N LYS A 86 5.50 -16.21 -4.13
CA LYS A 86 5.93 -15.15 -5.05
C LYS A 86 5.10 -13.90 -4.77
N PHE A 87 5.78 -12.84 -4.37
CA PHE A 87 5.14 -11.56 -4.08
C PHE A 87 5.04 -10.71 -5.33
N HIS A 88 3.86 -10.15 -5.55
CA HIS A 88 3.56 -9.17 -6.58
C HIS A 88 3.09 -7.88 -5.91
N SER A 89 3.95 -6.87 -5.91
CA SER A 89 3.63 -5.57 -5.33
C SER A 89 2.51 -4.90 -6.12
N VAL A 90 1.45 -4.47 -5.42
CA VAL A 90 0.30 -3.80 -6.03
C VAL A 90 0.01 -2.47 -5.34
N VAL A 91 -0.32 -1.47 -6.14
CA VAL A 91 -0.73 -0.15 -5.68
C VAL A 91 -2.22 0.06 -5.94
N THR A 92 -2.70 -0.42 -7.09
CA THR A 92 -4.10 -0.26 -7.53
C THR A 92 -4.95 -1.43 -7.03
N LEU A 93 -5.65 -1.23 -5.91
CA LEU A 93 -6.44 -2.29 -5.27
C LEU A 93 -7.57 -2.82 -6.16
N SER A 94 -8.27 -1.96 -6.89
CA SER A 94 -9.35 -2.38 -7.81
C SER A 94 -8.84 -3.34 -8.89
N LYS A 95 -7.65 -3.07 -9.45
CA LYS A 95 -7.01 -3.96 -10.42
C LYS A 95 -6.57 -5.27 -9.77
N ALA A 96 -6.00 -5.21 -8.55
CA ALA A 96 -5.59 -6.40 -7.82
C ALA A 96 -6.76 -7.32 -7.49
N LEU A 97 -7.92 -6.78 -7.07
CA LEU A 97 -9.15 -7.53 -6.82
C LEU A 97 -9.69 -8.18 -8.11
N SER A 98 -9.66 -7.46 -9.25
CA SER A 98 -10.05 -8.01 -10.55
C SER A 98 -9.14 -9.19 -10.94
N GLN A 99 -7.83 -9.07 -10.77
CA GLN A 99 -6.85 -10.11 -11.06
C GLN A 99 -6.94 -11.30 -10.10
N LEU A 100 -7.29 -11.08 -8.84
CA LEU A 100 -7.62 -12.12 -7.88
C LEU A 100 -8.83 -12.94 -8.35
N ASN A 101 -9.90 -12.28 -8.78
CA ASN A 101 -11.10 -12.94 -9.31
C ASN A 101 -10.80 -13.73 -10.61
N ALA A 102 -9.94 -13.21 -11.47
CA ALA A 102 -9.47 -13.89 -12.67
C ALA A 102 -8.55 -15.08 -12.36
N GLY A 103 -8.07 -15.22 -11.11
CA GLY A 103 -7.18 -16.31 -10.70
C GLY A 103 -5.71 -16.08 -11.05
N THR A 104 -5.31 -14.86 -11.37
CA THR A 104 -3.91 -14.47 -11.56
C THR A 104 -3.14 -14.53 -10.25
N TYR A 105 -3.80 -14.14 -9.16
CA TYR A 105 -3.29 -14.28 -7.80
C TYR A 105 -4.09 -15.31 -7.02
N ASP A 106 -3.45 -15.95 -6.06
CA ASP A 106 -4.09 -16.87 -5.12
C ASP A 106 -4.60 -16.14 -3.88
N LEU A 107 -3.91 -15.06 -3.50
CA LEU A 107 -4.15 -14.26 -2.31
C LEU A 107 -3.89 -12.78 -2.59
N LEU A 108 -4.68 -11.91 -1.99
CA LEU A 108 -4.42 -10.48 -1.90
C LEU A 108 -4.19 -10.11 -0.43
N ALA A 109 -2.97 -9.71 -0.12
CA ALA A 109 -2.55 -9.29 1.21
C ALA A 109 -2.54 -7.77 1.32
N GLY A 110 -3.30 -7.26 2.27
CA GLY A 110 -3.45 -5.84 2.58
C GLY A 110 -4.20 -5.68 3.89
N GLN A 111 -4.73 -4.50 4.12
CA GLN A 111 -5.56 -4.21 5.29
C GLN A 111 -7.04 -4.14 4.87
N PHE A 112 -7.69 -5.29 4.81
CA PHE A 112 -9.09 -5.41 4.44
C PHE A 112 -9.93 -5.74 5.69
N PRO A 113 -10.87 -4.86 6.07
CA PRO A 113 -11.78 -5.17 7.18
C PRO A 113 -12.70 -6.33 6.81
N LEU A 114 -12.93 -7.22 7.76
CA LEU A 114 -13.90 -8.29 7.62
C LEU A 114 -15.32 -7.70 7.67
N THR A 115 -15.96 -7.59 6.53
CA THR A 115 -17.37 -7.17 6.44
C THR A 115 -18.25 -8.31 5.93
N ALA A 116 -19.49 -8.40 6.39
CA ALA A 116 -20.43 -9.41 5.92
C ALA A 116 -20.70 -9.31 4.41
N GLU A 117 -20.68 -8.10 3.86
CA GLU A 117 -20.89 -7.86 2.43
C GLU A 117 -19.71 -8.37 1.59
N ASP A 118 -18.47 -8.08 2.00
CA ASP A 118 -17.29 -8.54 1.26
C ASP A 118 -17.13 -10.06 1.34
N GLN A 119 -17.56 -10.68 2.45
CA GLN A 119 -17.61 -12.13 2.61
C GLN A 119 -18.60 -12.82 1.64
N GLN A 120 -19.54 -12.12 1.05
CA GLN A 120 -20.37 -12.67 -0.02
C GLN A 120 -19.59 -12.90 -1.31
N GLN A 121 -18.60 -12.05 -1.60
CA GLN A 121 -17.86 -12.08 -2.86
C GLN A 121 -16.50 -12.79 -2.72
N TYR A 122 -15.87 -12.72 -1.56
CA TYR A 122 -14.53 -13.22 -1.29
C TYR A 122 -14.49 -14.17 -0.09
N LEU A 123 -13.43 -14.99 -0.03
CA LEU A 123 -13.01 -15.61 1.22
C LEU A 123 -12.02 -14.69 1.93
N PHE A 124 -12.09 -14.70 3.24
CA PHE A 124 -11.14 -14.01 4.11
C PHE A 124 -10.39 -15.04 4.94
N THR A 125 -9.12 -14.77 5.19
CA THR A 125 -8.36 -15.51 6.21
C THR A 125 -8.91 -15.20 7.60
N ASP A 126 -8.42 -15.91 8.61
CA ASP A 126 -8.50 -15.46 10.00
C ASP A 126 -7.86 -14.07 10.10
N GLU A 127 -8.31 -13.28 11.06
CA GLU A 127 -7.81 -11.94 11.27
C GLU A 127 -6.29 -11.94 11.52
N VAL A 128 -5.61 -10.99 10.88
CA VAL A 128 -4.15 -10.79 11.04
C VAL A 128 -3.82 -9.64 11.96
N THR A 129 -4.62 -8.58 11.94
CA THR A 129 -4.45 -7.40 12.80
C THR A 129 -5.80 -6.79 13.16
N LEU A 130 -5.75 -5.78 14.03
CA LEU A 130 -6.86 -4.90 14.32
C LEU A 130 -6.47 -3.48 13.89
N ASP A 131 -7.30 -2.84 13.07
CA ASP A 131 -7.09 -1.46 12.64
C ASP A 131 -8.42 -0.72 12.47
N LYS A 132 -8.35 0.57 12.23
CA LYS A 132 -9.49 1.44 11.96
C LYS A 132 -9.17 2.42 10.85
N GLN A 133 -10.18 3.09 10.35
CA GLN A 133 -10.06 4.14 9.36
C GLN A 133 -10.05 5.50 10.04
N VAL A 134 -9.15 6.38 9.61
CA VAL A 134 -9.02 7.73 10.15
C VAL A 134 -9.06 8.77 9.04
N LEU A 135 -9.48 9.96 9.42
CA LEU A 135 -9.37 11.15 8.59
C LEU A 135 -7.94 11.68 8.67
N VAL A 136 -7.36 11.98 7.51
CA VAL A 136 -6.15 12.77 7.38
C VAL A 136 -6.56 14.17 6.97
N GLN A 137 -6.16 15.18 7.74
CA GLN A 137 -6.42 16.59 7.47
C GLN A 137 -5.22 17.45 7.84
N ARG A 138 -5.10 18.61 7.20
CA ARG A 138 -4.01 19.55 7.53
C ARG A 138 -4.26 20.26 8.83
N ILE A 139 -3.18 20.56 9.51
CA ILE A 139 -3.13 21.53 10.61
C ILE A 139 -2.75 22.88 9.98
N ASP A 140 -3.49 23.93 10.27
CA ASP A 140 -3.21 25.28 9.77
C ASP A 140 -2.01 25.93 10.52
N SER A 141 -1.62 27.12 10.07
CA SER A 141 -0.51 27.87 10.69
C SER A 141 -0.76 28.27 12.16
N LYS A 142 -2.02 28.20 12.63
CA LYS A 142 -2.43 28.48 14.01
C LYS A 142 -2.61 27.20 14.84
N GLY A 143 -2.23 26.03 14.32
CA GLY A 143 -2.39 24.75 14.97
C GLY A 143 -3.82 24.20 14.99
N LYS A 144 -4.73 24.74 14.15
CA LYS A 144 -6.14 24.33 14.11
C LYS A 144 -6.42 23.36 12.96
N VAL A 145 -7.44 22.56 13.14
CA VAL A 145 -7.98 21.64 12.13
C VAL A 145 -9.40 22.07 11.71
N LYS A 146 -9.85 21.63 10.52
CA LYS A 146 -11.18 21.98 10.01
C LYS A 146 -12.29 21.04 10.49
N VAL A 147 -11.95 19.78 10.79
CA VAL A 147 -12.88 18.72 11.20
C VAL A 147 -12.55 18.31 12.63
N HIS A 148 -13.45 18.60 13.56
CA HIS A 148 -13.33 18.24 14.97
C HIS A 148 -14.19 17.02 15.31
N THR A 149 -15.28 16.81 14.60
CA THR A 149 -16.21 15.69 14.76
C THR A 149 -16.54 15.07 13.40
N GLN A 150 -17.12 13.88 13.38
CA GLN A 150 -17.57 13.26 12.12
C GLN A 150 -18.68 14.09 11.45
N LEU A 151 -19.49 14.83 12.22
CA LEU A 151 -20.56 15.70 11.69
C LEU A 151 -20.01 16.83 10.80
N ASP A 152 -18.79 17.31 11.09
CA ASP A 152 -18.16 18.38 10.31
C ASP A 152 -17.79 17.95 8.89
N LEU A 153 -17.91 16.65 8.57
CA LEU A 153 -17.70 16.11 7.21
C LEU A 153 -18.90 16.37 6.28
N ALA A 154 -20.04 16.82 6.80
CA ALA A 154 -21.20 17.23 6.00
C ALA A 154 -20.76 18.20 4.90
N LYS A 155 -21.16 17.90 3.64
CA LYS A 155 -20.81 18.68 2.44
C LYS A 155 -19.31 18.83 2.15
N LYS A 156 -18.45 18.04 2.79
CA LYS A 156 -17.01 18.01 2.50
C LYS A 156 -16.68 16.97 1.45
N MET A 157 -15.58 17.22 0.73
CA MET A 157 -15.02 16.29 -0.23
C MET A 157 -13.91 15.47 0.43
N VAL A 158 -14.05 14.16 0.40
CA VAL A 158 -13.11 13.21 1.00
C VAL A 158 -12.53 12.33 -0.09
N TRP A 159 -11.21 12.16 -0.09
CA TRP A 159 -10.52 11.28 -1.01
C TRP A 159 -10.24 9.92 -0.38
N ILE A 160 -10.38 8.88 -1.18
CA ILE A 160 -10.10 7.49 -0.82
C ILE A 160 -9.36 6.79 -1.97
N VAL A 161 -8.66 5.69 -1.68
CA VAL A 161 -8.08 4.84 -2.73
C VAL A 161 -9.20 4.07 -3.43
N ASN A 162 -9.16 4.01 -4.76
CA ASN A 162 -10.15 3.25 -5.53
C ASN A 162 -10.06 1.75 -5.23
N GLY A 163 -11.22 1.10 -5.06
CA GLY A 163 -11.32 -0.29 -4.65
C GLY A 163 -11.05 -0.54 -3.16
N SER A 164 -10.78 0.51 -2.38
CA SER A 164 -10.60 0.36 -0.94
C SER A 164 -11.94 0.23 -0.21
N PRO A 165 -11.97 -0.46 0.95
CA PRO A 165 -13.19 -0.61 1.76
C PRO A 165 -13.67 0.70 2.39
N MET A 166 -12.85 1.78 2.34
CA MET A 166 -13.18 3.09 2.90
C MET A 166 -14.44 3.70 2.28
N ARG A 167 -14.71 3.43 1.00
CA ARG A 167 -15.91 3.94 0.31
C ARG A 167 -17.17 3.61 1.09
N ARG A 168 -17.39 2.34 1.41
CA ARG A 168 -18.58 1.90 2.12
C ARG A 168 -18.75 2.55 3.49
N ARG A 169 -17.62 2.71 4.21
CA ARG A 169 -17.66 3.36 5.52
C ARG A 169 -18.02 4.84 5.40
N VAL A 170 -17.45 5.58 4.44
CA VAL A 170 -17.75 7.00 4.22
C VAL A 170 -19.21 7.17 3.76
N GLU A 171 -19.70 6.29 2.89
CA GLU A 171 -21.11 6.29 2.47
C GLU A 171 -22.07 5.98 3.64
N ALA A 172 -21.71 5.01 4.51
CA ALA A 172 -22.47 4.73 5.73
C ALA A 172 -22.47 5.94 6.67
N LEU A 173 -21.30 6.55 6.88
CA LEU A 173 -21.17 7.76 7.69
C LEU A 173 -22.03 8.92 7.15
N SER A 174 -22.05 9.12 5.83
CA SER A 174 -22.90 10.12 5.18
C SER A 174 -24.39 9.92 5.53
N ARG A 175 -24.83 8.66 5.53
CA ARG A 175 -26.22 8.33 5.97
C ARG A 175 -26.42 8.55 7.47
N GLU A 176 -25.43 8.18 8.29
CA GLU A 176 -25.48 8.34 9.76
C GLU A 176 -25.60 9.80 10.18
N ILE A 177 -24.89 10.70 9.52
CA ILE A 177 -24.93 12.14 9.82
C ILE A 177 -26.14 12.85 9.17
N GLY A 178 -26.86 12.18 8.26
CA GLY A 178 -28.02 12.76 7.58
C GLY A 178 -27.69 13.81 6.53
N ASP A 179 -26.43 13.87 6.05
CA ASP A 179 -25.99 14.82 5.02
C ASP A 179 -24.96 14.16 4.08
N THR A 180 -24.71 14.78 2.95
CA THR A 180 -23.83 14.23 1.91
C THR A 180 -22.35 14.47 2.24
N ILE A 181 -21.55 13.41 2.20
CA ILE A 181 -20.09 13.47 2.09
C ILE A 181 -19.72 13.17 0.64
N PHE A 182 -19.07 14.11 -0.05
CA PHE A 182 -18.64 13.90 -1.43
C PHE A 182 -17.37 13.02 -1.45
N ILE A 183 -17.41 11.93 -2.22
CA ILE A 183 -16.30 10.98 -2.29
C ILE A 183 -15.60 11.11 -3.63
N LYS A 184 -14.28 11.36 -3.61
CA LYS A 184 -13.39 11.20 -4.77
C LYS A 184 -12.44 10.04 -4.58
N THR A 185 -12.08 9.40 -5.69
CA THR A 185 -11.18 8.24 -5.69
C THR A 185 -9.85 8.54 -6.35
N GLU A 186 -8.79 8.08 -5.72
CA GLU A 186 -7.46 8.00 -6.33
C GLU A 186 -7.33 6.66 -7.05
N ASN A 187 -7.05 6.68 -8.34
CA ASN A 187 -7.05 5.49 -9.19
C ASN A 187 -5.65 4.90 -9.43
N SER A 188 -4.61 5.73 -9.31
CA SER A 188 -3.25 5.41 -9.73
C SER A 188 -2.30 5.15 -8.57
N TYR A 189 -2.62 5.70 -7.40
CA TYR A 189 -1.73 5.71 -6.24
C TYR A 189 -2.39 5.10 -5.01
N GLY A 190 -1.54 4.67 -4.06
CA GLY A 190 -1.97 4.10 -2.78
C GLY A 190 -2.20 5.15 -1.68
N PRO A 191 -2.45 4.68 -0.44
CA PRO A 191 -2.80 5.54 0.69
C PRO A 191 -1.67 6.50 1.10
N GLU A 192 -0.40 6.13 0.86
CA GLU A 192 0.74 7.01 1.13
C GLU A 192 0.68 8.30 0.29
N GLN A 193 0.37 8.16 -1.00
CA GLN A 193 0.28 9.32 -1.89
C GLN A 193 -0.92 10.20 -1.53
N LEU A 194 -2.06 9.61 -1.14
CA LEU A 194 -3.19 10.40 -0.62
C LEU A 194 -2.80 11.20 0.61
N PHE A 195 -2.08 10.58 1.54
CA PHE A 195 -1.56 11.28 2.72
C PHE A 195 -0.66 12.46 2.33
N LEU A 196 0.28 12.25 1.38
CA LEU A 196 1.18 13.30 0.91
C LEU A 196 0.42 14.45 0.22
N LYS A 197 -0.61 14.17 -0.57
CA LYS A 197 -1.48 15.18 -1.17
C LYS A 197 -2.18 16.05 -0.11
N VAL A 198 -2.54 15.49 1.04
CA VAL A 198 -3.04 16.28 2.18
C VAL A 198 -1.91 17.13 2.77
N VAL A 199 -0.71 16.57 2.99
CA VAL A 199 0.45 17.32 3.53
C VAL A 199 0.79 18.52 2.65
N THR A 200 0.79 18.36 1.34
CA THR A 200 1.09 19.43 0.37
C THR A 200 -0.06 20.42 0.19
N GLY A 201 -1.29 20.03 0.58
CA GLY A 201 -2.50 20.84 0.42
C GLY A 201 -3.14 20.76 -0.95
N GLU A 202 -2.76 19.77 -1.75
CA GLU A 202 -3.43 19.47 -3.02
C GLU A 202 -4.88 19.01 -2.78
N ILE A 203 -5.09 18.26 -1.69
CA ILE A 203 -6.42 17.86 -1.22
C ILE A 203 -6.59 18.20 0.26
N GLU A 204 -7.84 18.43 0.69
CA GLU A 204 -8.11 18.80 2.09
C GLU A 204 -8.23 17.59 3.01
N PHE A 205 -8.91 16.53 2.56
CA PHE A 205 -9.28 15.39 3.39
C PHE A 205 -9.05 14.08 2.65
N ALA A 206 -8.45 13.13 3.35
CA ALA A 206 -8.35 11.74 2.90
C ALA A 206 -8.76 10.78 4.02
N VAL A 207 -9.32 9.62 3.66
CA VAL A 207 -9.58 8.53 4.61
C VAL A 207 -8.69 7.36 4.23
N ILE A 208 -7.86 6.93 5.19
CA ILE A 208 -6.95 5.80 5.07
C ILE A 208 -6.90 5.00 6.37
N ASN A 209 -6.22 3.87 6.36
CA ASN A 209 -5.98 3.05 7.54
C ASN A 209 -5.17 3.81 8.60
N SER A 210 -5.57 3.69 9.87
CA SER A 210 -4.96 4.39 11.00
C SER A 210 -3.48 4.06 11.16
N HIS A 211 -3.11 2.79 10.99
CA HIS A 211 -1.73 2.35 11.06
C HIS A 211 -0.82 3.09 10.05
N ILE A 212 -1.26 3.16 8.79
CA ILE A 212 -0.55 3.88 7.72
C ILE A 212 -0.49 5.37 8.04
N ALA A 213 -1.63 5.97 8.39
CA ALA A 213 -1.72 7.40 8.71
C ALA A 213 -0.78 7.80 9.84
N ARG A 214 -0.76 7.04 10.95
CA ARG A 214 0.10 7.31 12.10
C ARG A 214 1.58 7.13 11.80
N SER A 215 1.94 6.09 11.05
CA SER A 215 3.32 5.87 10.61
C SER A 215 3.85 7.04 9.80
N LEU A 216 3.06 7.55 8.85
CA LEU A 216 3.41 8.69 8.04
C LEU A 216 3.42 10.00 8.84
N ALA A 217 2.44 10.21 9.74
CA ALA A 217 2.35 11.41 10.56
C ALA A 217 3.59 11.62 11.46
N LYS A 218 4.25 10.53 11.89
CA LYS A 218 5.53 10.60 12.62
C LYS A 218 6.61 11.38 11.84
N LYS A 219 6.60 11.27 10.49
CA LYS A 219 7.54 11.96 9.59
C LYS A 219 7.13 13.42 9.31
N TYR A 220 5.85 13.75 9.47
CA TYR A 220 5.27 15.06 9.13
C TYR A 220 4.64 15.75 10.36
N LYS A 221 5.36 15.68 11.49
CA LYS A 221 4.90 16.26 12.76
C LYS A 221 4.43 17.72 12.61
N GLY A 222 3.25 18.03 13.17
CA GLY A 222 2.68 19.37 13.16
C GLY A 222 2.08 19.82 11.82
N LYS A 223 2.14 19.00 10.76
CA LYS A 223 1.56 19.36 9.45
C LYS A 223 0.17 18.77 9.23
N VAL A 224 -0.10 17.61 9.83
CA VAL A 224 -1.37 16.89 9.66
C VAL A 224 -1.87 16.36 10.98
N ASP A 225 -3.20 16.27 11.08
CA ASP A 225 -3.92 15.59 12.14
C ASP A 225 -4.51 14.28 11.58
N VAL A 226 -4.37 13.21 12.35
CA VAL A 226 -4.88 11.86 12.04
C VAL A 226 -5.65 11.29 13.24
N SER A 227 -6.13 12.16 14.10
CA SER A 227 -6.79 11.78 15.36
C SER A 227 -8.28 11.45 15.20
N ARG A 228 -8.90 11.85 14.08
CA ARG A 228 -10.34 11.65 13.85
C ARG A 228 -10.61 10.27 13.29
N ASP A 229 -11.26 9.44 14.08
CA ASP A 229 -11.72 8.12 13.68
C ASP A 229 -12.92 8.23 12.72
N ILE A 230 -12.87 7.51 11.62
CA ILE A 230 -13.97 7.38 10.65
C ILE A 230 -14.72 6.06 10.89
N SER A 231 -14.01 5.02 11.37
CA SER A 231 -14.61 3.74 11.75
C SER A 231 -14.24 3.34 13.17
N PHE A 232 -14.99 2.39 13.72
CA PHE A 232 -14.52 1.60 14.84
C PHE A 232 -13.33 0.72 14.42
N SER A 233 -12.62 0.18 15.41
CA SER A 233 -11.59 -0.84 15.16
C SER A 233 -12.24 -2.09 14.60
N GLN A 234 -11.66 -2.62 13.53
CA GLN A 234 -12.15 -3.77 12.80
C GLN A 234 -11.01 -4.77 12.60
N PHE A 235 -11.32 -6.04 12.66
CA PHE A 235 -10.37 -7.08 12.28
C PHE A 235 -10.01 -6.94 10.81
N GLN A 236 -8.72 -7.03 10.53
CA GLN A 236 -8.16 -6.98 9.18
C GLN A 236 -7.70 -8.37 8.79
N ALA A 237 -8.00 -8.77 7.56
CA ALA A 237 -7.67 -10.09 7.03
C ALA A 237 -7.16 -10.01 5.59
N TRP A 238 -6.63 -11.10 5.09
CA TRP A 238 -6.28 -11.24 3.68
C TRP A 238 -7.43 -11.81 2.88
N VAL A 239 -7.44 -11.54 1.59
CA VAL A 239 -8.56 -11.85 0.69
C VAL A 239 -8.15 -12.93 -0.30
N LEU A 240 -9.00 -13.93 -0.48
CA LEU A 240 -8.86 -14.99 -1.49
C LEU A 240 -10.11 -15.05 -2.39
N LYS A 241 -9.95 -15.66 -3.57
CA LYS A 241 -11.10 -16.00 -4.40
C LYS A 241 -12.03 -16.96 -3.66
N LYS A 242 -13.35 -16.76 -3.81
CA LYS A 242 -14.39 -17.55 -3.10
C LYS A 242 -14.21 -19.06 -3.24
N SER A 243 -13.71 -19.54 -4.36
CA SER A 243 -13.50 -20.97 -4.60
C SER A 243 -12.21 -21.54 -3.98
N ASN A 244 -11.31 -20.70 -3.43
CA ASN A 244 -9.99 -21.15 -2.95
C ASN A 244 -10.01 -21.55 -1.45
N THR A 245 -10.99 -22.36 -1.07
CA THR A 245 -11.26 -22.77 0.32
C THR A 245 -10.10 -23.55 0.93
N ARG A 246 -9.50 -24.48 0.17
CA ARG A 246 -8.38 -25.30 0.65
C ARG A 246 -7.18 -24.46 1.06
N LEU A 247 -6.77 -23.50 0.23
CA LEU A 247 -5.65 -22.62 0.55
C LEU A 247 -5.98 -21.73 1.76
N CYS A 248 -7.21 -21.20 1.83
CA CYS A 248 -7.67 -20.42 2.97
C CYS A 248 -7.55 -21.19 4.29
N HIS A 249 -8.02 -22.43 4.33
CA HIS A 249 -7.88 -23.28 5.51
C HIS A 249 -6.42 -23.55 5.88
N GLN A 250 -5.56 -23.81 4.90
CA GLN A 250 -4.14 -24.03 5.13
C GLN A 250 -3.46 -22.78 5.74
N ILE A 251 -3.75 -21.60 5.20
CA ILE A 251 -3.23 -20.32 5.70
C ILE A 251 -3.74 -20.05 7.12
N ASN A 252 -5.03 -20.24 7.37
CA ASN A 252 -5.64 -20.02 8.69
C ASN A 252 -5.02 -20.91 9.78
N ALA A 253 -4.74 -22.17 9.46
CA ALA A 253 -4.04 -23.07 10.38
C ALA A 253 -2.67 -22.49 10.77
N GLN A 254 -1.94 -21.89 9.82
CA GLN A 254 -0.64 -21.27 10.14
C GLN A 254 -0.77 -19.95 10.90
N ILE A 255 -1.73 -19.09 10.54
CA ILE A 255 -2.02 -17.84 11.27
C ILE A 255 -2.32 -18.18 12.74
N LYS A 256 -3.19 -19.17 12.98
CA LYS A 256 -3.54 -19.63 14.33
C LYS A 256 -2.30 -20.13 15.09
N ALA A 257 -1.45 -20.94 14.45
CA ALA A 257 -0.23 -21.44 15.06
C ALA A 257 0.82 -20.33 15.33
N ILE A 258 0.91 -19.30 14.47
CA ILE A 258 1.78 -18.14 14.68
C ILE A 258 1.27 -17.30 15.86
N LYS A 259 -0.03 -17.06 15.95
CA LYS A 259 -0.66 -16.31 17.06
C LYS A 259 -0.57 -17.04 18.39
N ALA A 260 -0.53 -18.38 18.40
CA ALA A 260 -0.35 -19.17 19.62
C ALA A 260 1.01 -18.90 20.30
N ASP A 261 2.05 -18.54 19.52
CA ASP A 261 3.28 -17.94 20.06
C ASP A 261 3.08 -16.43 20.26
N SER A 262 2.38 -16.10 21.35
CA SER A 262 1.96 -14.72 21.63
C SER A 262 3.16 -13.76 21.77
N ILE A 263 4.30 -14.23 22.27
CA ILE A 263 5.51 -13.39 22.45
C ILE A 263 6.09 -13.02 21.09
N ALA A 264 6.32 -14.00 20.23
CA ALA A 264 6.85 -13.77 18.88
C ALA A 264 5.89 -12.92 18.02
N TYR A 265 4.59 -13.21 18.10
CA TYR A 265 3.57 -12.46 17.36
C TYR A 265 3.47 -11.00 17.82
N GLN A 266 3.46 -10.74 19.13
CA GLN A 266 3.46 -9.39 19.68
C GLN A 266 4.76 -8.63 19.36
N ALA A 267 5.90 -9.30 19.34
CA ALA A 267 7.17 -8.70 18.91
C ALA A 267 7.12 -8.29 17.43
N LEU A 268 6.50 -9.13 16.58
CA LEU A 268 6.29 -8.80 15.18
C LEU A 268 5.38 -7.57 15.01
N LEU A 269 4.24 -7.52 15.71
CA LEU A 269 3.32 -6.36 15.66
C LEU A 269 4.00 -5.07 16.13
N ARG A 270 4.76 -5.11 17.23
CA ARG A 270 5.48 -3.94 17.76
C ARG A 270 6.53 -3.37 16.81
N ARG A 271 7.12 -4.20 15.95
CA ARG A 271 8.09 -3.72 14.93
C ARG A 271 7.45 -2.76 13.95
N TYR A 272 6.15 -2.89 13.72
CA TYR A 272 5.41 -2.12 12.71
C TYR A 272 4.40 -1.13 13.30
N SER A 273 4.36 -0.94 14.64
CA SER A 273 3.45 -0.02 15.35
C SER A 273 3.95 1.42 15.41
#